data_a57656df3a8f16cb9c84a8d77149e723
#
_entry.id   a57656df3a8f16cb9c84a8d77149e723
#
_cell.length_a   1.000
_cell.length_b   1.000
_cell.length_c   1.000
_cell.angle_alpha   90.00
_cell.angle_beta   90.00
_cell.angle_gamma   90.00
#
_symmetry.space_group_name_H-M   'P 1'
#
loop_
_entity.id
_entity.type
_entity.pdbx_description
1 polymer ?
#
loop_
_entity_poly.entity_id
_entity_poly.type
_entity_poly.pdbx_seq_one_letter_code
_entity_poly.pdbx_strand_id
1 'polypeptide(L)'
;MIHRLFLMATLLAANLWFSQSCAHAAEALQAPASRDVYEVIERGRLALLADKYQEAIDAIEEALRMPEFLTLESSAQFRVFLLAAFADRGREDYLGAHEYMMLATGFPDANAEHWLMRAQSASRVDAWPDAALAVTTIAKQWPEFIADADERLISRAAFRANEDGKHKAERIELLTALFAAHFVLEGGSQPDGLWHDLVLDALEHHDLRRAREVAGRIQGASTLLHMRADRRFDAVVKAERRTFNLTAAVKRECKRLAKTADANPRSLGVRVQYGYALLDAGRFAELLALTEEIIARVSTARADEAPYDDIEDQLNWIYNHKAAALRALGRWDDALIVMQAARLQPEDGSINVSQAINLGWHYVDYGKPENALEALDGIDWAHSLSAYGRMQLQYVRYRAYLQLANVQEADNVLAYLREHRDDAQDTWQLAMLDAGDFDGAAALLIARLRDPEKRYEALGEVQEYLPLPRLPRQAEALARWEKLVARADVAATIDEVGRREKAPMYDVPD
;
A
#
# COMPACT_ATOMS: atom_id res chain seq x y z
N MET A 1 3.04 -3.98 -22.41
CA MET A 1 2.58 -3.46 -23.75
C MET A 1 1.94 -2.09 -23.64
N ILE A 2 1.16 -1.82 -22.60
CA ILE A 2 0.52 -0.51 -22.31
C ILE A 2 1.56 0.59 -22.03
N HIS A 3 2.65 0.29 -21.32
CA HIS A 3 3.76 1.24 -21.07
C HIS A 3 4.45 1.75 -22.35
N ARG A 4 4.54 0.93 -23.39
CA ARG A 4 5.10 1.38 -24.70
C ARG A 4 4.16 2.28 -25.49
N LEU A 5 2.85 2.08 -25.34
CA LEU A 5 1.84 2.95 -25.97
C LEU A 5 1.76 4.32 -25.29
N PHE A 6 1.92 4.38 -23.97
CA PHE A 6 1.93 5.66 -23.23
C PHE A 6 3.20 6.47 -23.53
N LEU A 7 4.36 5.81 -23.63
CA LEU A 7 5.61 6.47 -24.02
C LEU A 7 5.55 7.02 -25.46
N MET A 8 4.92 6.27 -26.38
CA MET A 8 4.73 6.74 -27.77
C MET A 8 3.73 7.89 -27.87
N ALA A 9 2.67 7.90 -27.06
CA ALA A 9 1.70 8.99 -27.08
C ALA A 9 2.29 10.30 -26.52
N THR A 10 3.07 10.24 -25.43
CA THR A 10 3.78 11.41 -24.90
C THR A 10 4.91 11.91 -25.81
N LEU A 11 5.63 11.01 -26.45
CA LEU A 11 6.65 11.35 -27.44
C LEU A 11 6.03 11.91 -28.75
N LEU A 12 4.84 11.42 -29.16
CA LEU A 12 4.11 11.95 -30.32
C LEU A 12 3.49 13.32 -30.02
N ALA A 13 2.96 13.54 -28.83
CA ALA A 13 2.47 14.87 -28.41
C ALA A 13 3.61 15.87 -28.30
N ALA A 14 4.78 15.49 -27.77
CA ALA A 14 5.98 16.29 -27.78
C ALA A 14 6.48 16.59 -29.19
N ASN A 15 6.39 15.64 -30.12
CA ASN A 15 6.79 15.84 -31.53
C ASN A 15 5.87 16.79 -32.31
N LEU A 16 4.54 16.70 -32.12
CA LEU A 16 3.58 17.59 -32.80
C LEU A 16 3.70 19.03 -32.31
N TRP A 17 3.94 19.19 -31.03
CA TRP A 17 4.13 20.52 -30.43
C TRP A 17 5.50 21.13 -30.81
N PHE A 18 6.55 20.31 -30.87
CA PHE A 18 7.90 20.76 -31.24
C PHE A 18 7.99 21.20 -32.71
N SER A 19 7.29 20.49 -33.60
CA SER A 19 7.31 20.86 -35.03
C SER A 19 6.61 22.17 -35.33
N GLN A 20 5.54 22.52 -34.60
CA GLN A 20 4.85 23.81 -34.79
C GLN A 20 5.60 24.98 -34.13
N SER A 21 6.22 24.77 -32.97
CA SER A 21 6.97 25.84 -32.26
C SER A 21 8.33 26.13 -32.89
N CYS A 22 9.02 25.12 -33.45
CA CYS A 22 10.29 25.32 -34.16
C CYS A 22 10.13 26.08 -35.47
N ALA A 23 9.02 25.92 -36.20
CA ALA A 23 8.76 26.66 -37.43
C ALA A 23 8.60 28.19 -37.18
N HIS A 24 7.98 28.56 -36.04
CA HIS A 24 7.83 29.98 -35.67
C HIS A 24 9.07 30.58 -35.00
N ALA A 25 9.87 29.78 -34.28
CA ALA A 25 11.10 30.24 -33.66
C ALA A 25 12.27 30.43 -34.67
N ALA A 26 12.26 29.68 -35.76
CA ALA A 26 13.30 29.77 -36.79
C ALA A 26 13.25 31.09 -37.58
N GLU A 27 12.09 31.76 -37.66
CA GLU A 27 11.97 33.07 -38.34
C GLU A 27 12.35 34.29 -37.49
N ALA A 28 12.50 34.14 -36.16
CA ALA A 28 12.73 35.26 -35.24
C ALA A 28 14.17 35.42 -34.75
N LEU A 29 15.10 34.50 -35.08
CA LEU A 29 16.44 34.48 -34.51
C LEU A 29 17.56 34.69 -35.54
N GLN A 30 17.92 35.92 -35.77
CA GLN A 30 19.17 36.34 -36.37
C GLN A 30 20.15 36.85 -35.30
N ALA A 31 20.78 35.94 -34.53
CA ALA A 31 21.95 36.23 -33.73
C ALA A 31 22.88 35.01 -33.79
N PRO A 32 24.20 35.18 -34.21
CA PRO A 32 25.06 34.04 -34.45
C PRO A 32 25.46 33.24 -33.20
N ALA A 33 25.35 33.78 -32.00
CA ALA A 33 25.73 33.08 -30.76
C ALA A 33 24.69 32.06 -30.25
N SER A 34 23.41 32.21 -30.61
CA SER A 34 22.34 31.29 -30.13
C SER A 34 22.15 30.03 -31.00
N ARG A 35 22.81 29.95 -32.17
CA ARG A 35 22.68 28.80 -33.05
C ARG A 35 23.33 27.54 -32.47
N ASP A 36 24.48 27.69 -31.83
CA ASP A 36 25.25 26.53 -31.33
C ASP A 36 24.52 25.78 -30.21
N VAL A 37 23.91 26.48 -29.23
CA VAL A 37 23.18 25.83 -28.14
C VAL A 37 21.93 25.10 -28.66
N TYR A 38 21.23 25.65 -29.66
CA TYR A 38 20.08 24.98 -30.26
C TYR A 38 20.48 23.73 -31.07
N GLU A 39 21.62 23.80 -31.78
CA GLU A 39 22.16 22.62 -32.50
C GLU A 39 22.51 21.48 -31.53
N VAL A 40 23.10 21.81 -30.38
CA VAL A 40 23.42 20.82 -29.33
C VAL A 40 22.18 20.22 -28.72
N ILE A 41 21.16 21.05 -28.37
CA ILE A 41 19.88 20.60 -27.86
C ILE A 41 19.17 19.69 -28.87
N GLU A 42 19.15 20.06 -30.16
CA GLU A 42 18.54 19.28 -31.23
C GLU A 42 19.22 17.92 -31.43
N ARG A 43 20.55 17.88 -31.33
CA ARG A 43 21.34 16.63 -31.34
C ARG A 43 20.89 15.71 -30.19
N GLY A 44 20.76 16.26 -28.96
CA GLY A 44 20.27 15.51 -27.79
C GLY A 44 18.85 14.98 -28.01
N ARG A 45 17.95 15.81 -28.56
CA ARG A 45 16.58 15.40 -28.89
C ARG A 45 16.51 14.28 -29.92
N LEU A 46 17.32 14.37 -30.99
CA LEU A 46 17.36 13.34 -32.02
C LEU A 46 17.95 12.03 -31.50
N ALA A 47 18.98 12.11 -30.63
CA ALA A 47 19.54 10.93 -29.96
C ALA A 47 18.48 10.25 -29.05
N LEU A 48 17.71 11.03 -28.29
CA LEU A 48 16.60 10.51 -27.46
C LEU A 48 15.53 9.80 -28.29
N LEU A 49 15.14 10.37 -29.45
CA LEU A 49 14.18 9.74 -30.37
C LEU A 49 14.71 8.44 -31.01
N ALA A 50 16.01 8.27 -31.06
CA ALA A 50 16.69 7.06 -31.55
C ALA A 50 17.01 6.06 -30.42
N ASP A 51 16.45 6.22 -29.22
CA ASP A 51 16.72 5.44 -28.00
C ASP A 51 18.19 5.41 -27.58
N LYS A 52 18.98 6.41 -28.02
CA LYS A 52 20.40 6.57 -27.69
C LYS A 52 20.55 7.46 -26.44
N TYR A 53 20.10 6.93 -25.32
CA TYR A 53 19.93 7.71 -24.08
C TYR A 53 21.21 8.32 -23.55
N GLN A 54 22.37 7.62 -23.65
CA GLN A 54 23.66 8.18 -23.23
C GLN A 54 24.10 9.33 -24.15
N GLU A 55 23.98 9.16 -25.48
CA GLU A 55 24.30 10.25 -26.44
C GLU A 55 23.37 11.46 -26.22
N ALA A 56 22.13 11.20 -25.85
CA ALA A 56 21.15 12.24 -25.59
C ALA A 56 21.53 13.06 -24.34
N ILE A 57 21.82 12.41 -23.21
CA ILE A 57 22.18 13.12 -21.98
C ILE A 57 23.51 13.86 -22.11
N ASP A 58 24.52 13.26 -22.76
CA ASP A 58 25.82 13.91 -23.00
C ASP A 58 25.65 15.22 -23.79
N ALA A 59 24.83 15.22 -24.83
CA ALA A 59 24.52 16.42 -25.61
C ALA A 59 23.73 17.47 -24.79
N ILE A 60 22.73 17.03 -24.01
CA ILE A 60 21.94 17.94 -23.20
C ILE A 60 22.77 18.56 -22.08
N GLU A 61 23.62 17.79 -21.40
CA GLU A 61 24.55 18.33 -20.41
C GLU A 61 25.60 19.28 -21.03
N GLU A 62 26.04 19.03 -22.29
CA GLU A 62 26.86 19.97 -23.03
C GLU A 62 26.12 21.31 -23.19
N ALA A 63 24.87 21.28 -23.63
CA ALA A 63 24.04 22.47 -23.77
C ALA A 63 23.84 23.22 -22.43
N LEU A 64 23.59 22.50 -21.32
CA LEU A 64 23.43 23.07 -19.98
C LEU A 64 24.71 23.78 -19.48
N ARG A 65 25.90 23.39 -19.94
CA ARG A 65 27.19 24.05 -19.59
C ARG A 65 27.49 25.28 -20.46
N MET A 66 26.75 25.49 -21.55
CA MET A 66 26.93 26.65 -22.41
C MET A 66 26.33 27.91 -21.77
N PRO A 67 27.06 29.05 -21.74
CA PRO A 67 26.54 30.31 -21.19
C PRO A 67 25.23 30.77 -21.86
N GLU A 68 25.06 30.46 -23.14
CA GLU A 68 23.90 30.78 -23.96
C GLU A 68 22.63 30.12 -23.45
N PHE A 69 22.72 28.93 -22.76
CA PHE A 69 21.59 28.25 -22.16
C PHE A 69 20.80 29.14 -21.20
N LEU A 70 21.50 29.94 -20.39
CA LEU A 70 20.88 30.84 -19.42
C LEU A 70 20.14 32.01 -20.09
N THR A 71 20.40 32.28 -21.38
CA THR A 71 19.74 33.33 -22.15
C THR A 71 18.56 32.83 -22.97
N LEU A 72 18.31 31.51 -22.97
CA LEU A 72 17.16 30.92 -23.64
C LEU A 72 15.85 31.35 -22.94
N GLU A 73 14.78 31.36 -23.72
CA GLU A 73 13.45 31.55 -23.15
C GLU A 73 13.12 30.45 -22.12
N SER A 74 12.37 30.83 -21.11
CA SER A 74 11.96 29.95 -20.01
C SER A 74 11.36 28.61 -20.52
N SER A 75 10.51 28.69 -21.54
CA SER A 75 9.89 27.51 -22.19
C SER A 75 10.91 26.62 -22.91
N ALA A 76 12.01 27.17 -23.41
CA ALA A 76 13.10 26.38 -24.00
C ALA A 76 13.94 25.69 -22.92
N GLN A 77 14.30 26.41 -21.85
CA GLN A 77 14.99 25.82 -20.70
C GLN A 77 14.18 24.68 -20.08
N PHE A 78 12.89 24.89 -19.87
CA PHE A 78 11.94 23.86 -19.38
C PHE A 78 12.01 22.57 -20.23
N ARG A 79 11.93 22.71 -21.58
CA ARG A 79 12.00 21.55 -22.48
C ARG A 79 13.35 20.82 -22.41
N VAL A 80 14.44 21.52 -22.21
CA VAL A 80 15.76 20.89 -22.06
C VAL A 80 15.83 20.04 -20.80
N PHE A 81 15.31 20.52 -19.67
CA PHE A 81 15.26 19.71 -18.44
C PHE A 81 14.35 18.48 -18.61
N LEU A 82 13.23 18.59 -19.34
CA LEU A 82 12.41 17.42 -19.65
C LEU A 82 13.17 16.41 -20.51
N LEU A 83 13.89 16.84 -21.55
CA LEU A 83 14.71 15.95 -22.39
C LEU A 83 15.78 15.24 -21.55
N ALA A 84 16.43 15.94 -20.62
CA ALA A 84 17.40 15.36 -19.69
C ALA A 84 16.73 14.27 -18.81
N ALA A 85 15.59 14.58 -18.21
CA ALA A 85 14.87 13.65 -17.36
C ALA A 85 14.45 12.37 -18.14
N PHE A 86 14.02 12.52 -19.40
CA PHE A 86 13.69 11.38 -20.25
C PHE A 86 14.92 10.54 -20.63
N ALA A 87 16.05 11.19 -20.92
CA ALA A 87 17.28 10.49 -21.26
C ALA A 87 17.79 9.68 -20.07
N ASP A 88 17.82 10.28 -18.87
CA ASP A 88 18.23 9.60 -17.64
C ASP A 88 17.30 8.44 -17.29
N ARG A 89 15.98 8.64 -17.42
CA ARG A 89 15.02 7.54 -17.24
C ARG A 89 15.26 6.39 -18.21
N GLY A 90 15.58 6.70 -19.48
CA GLY A 90 15.83 5.69 -20.50
C GLY A 90 17.09 4.86 -20.25
N ARG A 91 18.08 5.41 -19.58
CA ARG A 91 19.29 4.69 -19.13
C ARG A 91 19.20 4.17 -17.69
N GLU A 92 18.00 4.21 -17.09
CA GLU A 92 17.72 3.75 -15.73
C GLU A 92 18.43 4.55 -14.62
N ASP A 93 18.92 5.75 -14.92
CA ASP A 93 19.39 6.69 -13.90
C ASP A 93 18.20 7.47 -13.32
N TYR A 94 17.51 6.81 -12.39
CA TYR A 94 16.31 7.38 -11.78
C TYR A 94 16.60 8.59 -10.89
N LEU A 95 17.81 8.67 -10.32
CA LEU A 95 18.21 9.83 -9.51
C LEU A 95 18.39 11.08 -10.39
N GLY A 96 19.16 10.98 -11.47
CA GLY A 96 19.32 12.07 -12.44
C GLY A 96 17.99 12.50 -13.05
N ALA A 97 17.15 11.52 -13.44
CA ALA A 97 15.80 11.80 -13.93
C ALA A 97 14.96 12.59 -12.93
N HIS A 98 15.05 12.25 -11.64
CA HIS A 98 14.33 12.96 -10.56
C HIS A 98 14.84 14.38 -10.38
N GLU A 99 16.16 14.59 -10.34
CA GLU A 99 16.78 15.92 -10.23
C GLU A 99 16.36 16.85 -11.38
N TYR A 100 16.37 16.35 -12.62
CA TYR A 100 15.90 17.12 -13.76
C TYR A 100 14.39 17.39 -13.72
N MET A 101 13.57 16.47 -13.24
CA MET A 101 12.14 16.72 -13.03
C MET A 101 11.87 17.77 -11.96
N MET A 102 12.69 17.83 -10.89
CA MET A 102 12.59 18.90 -9.90
C MET A 102 12.87 20.27 -10.53
N LEU A 103 13.87 20.35 -11.40
CA LEU A 103 14.19 21.59 -12.14
C LEU A 103 13.07 21.96 -13.12
N ALA A 104 12.60 21.00 -13.93
CA ALA A 104 11.54 21.23 -14.91
C ALA A 104 10.23 21.72 -14.25
N THR A 105 9.81 21.09 -13.13
CA THR A 105 8.58 21.50 -12.46
C THR A 105 8.66 22.83 -11.72
N GLY A 106 9.82 23.47 -11.66
CA GLY A 106 10.00 24.85 -11.22
C GLY A 106 9.57 25.90 -12.26
N PHE A 107 9.30 25.49 -13.50
CA PHE A 107 8.89 26.40 -14.58
C PHE A 107 7.36 26.55 -14.66
N PRO A 108 6.86 27.73 -15.09
CA PRO A 108 5.41 27.96 -15.23
C PRO A 108 4.74 27.11 -16.32
N ASP A 109 5.52 26.55 -17.24
CA ASP A 109 5.04 25.65 -18.30
C ASP A 109 4.75 24.21 -17.78
N ALA A 110 5.10 23.89 -16.53
CA ALA A 110 4.84 22.60 -15.94
C ALA A 110 3.34 22.41 -15.68
N ASN A 111 2.79 21.30 -16.16
CA ASN A 111 1.39 20.91 -15.98
C ASN A 111 1.27 19.62 -15.11
N ALA A 112 0.05 19.13 -14.93
CA ALA A 112 -0.23 17.94 -14.11
C ALA A 112 0.60 16.72 -14.53
N GLU A 113 0.81 16.48 -15.84
CA GLU A 113 1.60 15.35 -16.33
C GLU A 113 3.07 15.43 -15.90
N HIS A 114 3.66 16.63 -15.96
CA HIS A 114 5.05 16.85 -15.53
C HIS A 114 5.21 16.64 -14.01
N TRP A 115 4.23 17.10 -13.21
CA TRP A 115 4.21 16.85 -11.78
C TRP A 115 3.99 15.37 -11.45
N LEU A 116 3.18 14.65 -12.24
CA LEU A 116 3.04 13.19 -12.11
C LEU A 116 4.35 12.46 -12.41
N MET A 117 5.08 12.89 -13.45
CA MET A 117 6.40 12.35 -13.76
C MET A 117 7.41 12.59 -12.64
N ARG A 118 7.36 13.78 -11.99
CA ARG A 118 8.16 14.06 -10.80
C ARG A 118 7.80 13.11 -9.65
N ALA A 119 6.51 12.90 -9.37
CA ALA A 119 6.08 11.96 -8.34
C ALA A 119 6.56 10.52 -8.63
N GLN A 120 6.48 10.09 -9.90
CA GLN A 120 6.96 8.77 -10.33
C GLN A 120 8.49 8.63 -10.19
N SER A 121 9.27 9.63 -10.60
CA SER A 121 10.72 9.59 -10.46
C SER A 121 11.16 9.64 -8.99
N ALA A 122 10.51 10.48 -8.16
CA ALA A 122 10.73 10.53 -6.73
C ALA A 122 10.48 9.18 -6.05
N SER A 123 9.40 8.48 -6.45
CA SER A 123 9.08 7.15 -5.89
C SER A 123 10.11 6.07 -6.25
N ARG A 124 10.83 6.22 -7.35
CA ARG A 124 11.88 5.28 -7.78
C ARG A 124 13.17 5.43 -6.98
N VAL A 125 13.40 6.58 -6.37
CA VAL A 125 14.58 6.90 -5.56
C VAL A 125 14.23 7.05 -4.07
N ASP A 126 13.08 6.55 -3.66
CA ASP A 126 12.56 6.62 -2.28
C ASP A 126 12.44 8.06 -1.71
N ALA A 127 12.38 9.08 -2.58
CA ALA A 127 12.17 10.47 -2.19
C ALA A 127 10.68 10.76 -1.91
N TRP A 128 10.09 10.03 -0.96
CA TRP A 128 8.64 10.06 -0.68
C TRP A 128 8.08 11.41 -0.25
N PRO A 129 8.81 12.27 0.50
CA PRO A 129 8.34 13.62 0.78
C PRO A 129 8.18 14.46 -0.50
N ASP A 130 9.07 14.29 -1.50
CA ASP A 130 8.96 14.97 -2.77
C ASP A 130 7.85 14.40 -3.66
N ALA A 131 7.66 13.07 -3.65
CA ALA A 131 6.50 12.45 -4.29
C ALA A 131 5.18 13.00 -3.72
N ALA A 132 5.10 13.15 -2.39
CA ALA A 132 3.96 13.74 -1.71
C ALA A 132 3.73 15.21 -2.10
N LEU A 133 4.79 16.01 -2.18
CA LEU A 133 4.73 17.41 -2.65
C LEU A 133 4.17 17.46 -4.08
N ALA A 134 4.65 16.60 -4.97
CA ALA A 134 4.21 16.57 -6.36
C ALA A 134 2.72 16.20 -6.46
N VAL A 135 2.27 15.14 -5.77
CA VAL A 135 0.85 14.76 -5.72
C VAL A 135 -0.02 15.85 -5.10
N THR A 136 0.47 16.51 -4.03
CA THR A 136 -0.23 17.66 -3.40
C THR A 136 -0.45 18.78 -4.41
N THR A 137 0.57 19.09 -5.20
CA THR A 137 0.50 20.12 -6.23
C THR A 137 -0.54 19.77 -7.29
N ILE A 138 -0.54 18.52 -7.78
CA ILE A 138 -1.55 18.02 -8.72
C ILE A 138 -2.95 18.15 -8.12
N ALA A 139 -3.16 17.66 -6.90
CA ALA A 139 -4.47 17.66 -6.25
C ALA A 139 -5.03 19.07 -6.03
N LYS A 140 -4.16 20.07 -5.83
CA LYS A 140 -4.56 21.47 -5.64
C LYS A 140 -4.80 22.22 -6.94
N GLN A 141 -3.97 22.02 -7.95
CA GLN A 141 -4.00 22.80 -9.18
C GLN A 141 -4.82 22.13 -10.30
N TRP A 142 -4.86 20.80 -10.32
CA TRP A 142 -5.56 20.00 -11.33
C TRP A 142 -6.29 18.82 -10.66
N PRO A 143 -7.29 19.08 -9.78
CA PRO A 143 -7.94 18.03 -8.98
C PRO A 143 -8.60 16.94 -9.82
N GLU A 144 -9.05 17.26 -11.04
CA GLU A 144 -9.59 16.29 -11.99
C GLU A 144 -8.59 15.22 -12.43
N PHE A 145 -7.31 15.56 -12.40
CA PHE A 145 -6.22 14.65 -12.80
C PHE A 145 -5.95 13.55 -11.76
N ILE A 146 -6.39 13.75 -10.52
CA ILE A 146 -6.22 12.77 -9.44
C ILE A 146 -7.03 11.48 -9.69
N ALA A 147 -8.17 11.59 -10.38
CA ALA A 147 -9.01 10.43 -10.70
C ALA A 147 -8.34 9.47 -11.71
N ASP A 148 -7.46 9.99 -12.57
CA ASP A 148 -6.77 9.23 -13.60
C ASP A 148 -5.32 8.86 -13.20
N ALA A 149 -4.84 9.37 -12.06
CA ALA A 149 -3.50 9.09 -11.57
C ALA A 149 -3.39 7.68 -10.96
N ASP A 150 -2.17 7.14 -10.97
CA ASP A 150 -1.90 5.83 -10.37
C ASP A 150 -2.20 5.85 -8.86
N GLU A 151 -3.27 5.15 -8.47
CA GLU A 151 -3.72 4.99 -7.09
C GLU A 151 -2.61 4.43 -6.19
N ARG A 152 -1.81 3.48 -6.68
CA ARG A 152 -0.72 2.86 -5.91
C ARG A 152 0.36 3.89 -5.58
N LEU A 153 0.70 4.76 -6.54
CA LEU A 153 1.65 5.85 -6.32
C LEU A 153 1.12 6.84 -5.28
N ILE A 154 -0.13 7.28 -5.42
CA ILE A 154 -0.77 8.21 -4.48
C ILE A 154 -0.82 7.62 -3.07
N SER A 155 -1.28 6.38 -2.95
CA SER A 155 -1.39 5.69 -1.65
C SER A 155 -0.02 5.50 -0.99
N ARG A 156 1.00 5.10 -1.76
CA ARG A 156 2.37 4.97 -1.25
C ARG A 156 2.94 6.32 -0.81
N ALA A 157 2.76 7.38 -1.61
CA ALA A 157 3.19 8.73 -1.23
C ALA A 157 2.52 9.18 0.07
N ALA A 158 1.20 8.98 0.20
CA ALA A 158 0.45 9.33 1.40
C ALA A 158 0.87 8.52 2.64
N PHE A 159 1.26 7.25 2.46
CA PHE A 159 1.71 6.39 3.55
C PHE A 159 3.16 6.69 3.95
N ARG A 160 4.07 6.81 2.98
CA ARG A 160 5.52 6.91 3.22
C ARG A 160 6.03 8.34 3.41
N ALA A 161 5.23 9.37 3.11
CA ALA A 161 5.65 10.77 3.18
C ALA A 161 6.25 11.18 4.54
N ASN A 162 5.82 10.56 5.64
CA ASN A 162 6.29 10.84 7.00
C ASN A 162 6.91 9.61 7.68
N GLU A 163 7.47 8.66 6.92
CA GLU A 163 8.06 7.43 7.47
C GLU A 163 9.24 7.71 8.42
N ASP A 164 9.96 8.80 8.20
CA ASP A 164 11.05 9.27 9.07
C ASP A 164 10.58 10.13 10.27
N GLY A 165 9.27 10.37 10.40
CA GLY A 165 8.66 11.17 11.47
C GLY A 165 8.88 12.69 11.36
N LYS A 166 9.48 13.20 10.26
CA LYS A 166 9.85 14.63 10.11
C LYS A 166 8.95 15.41 9.18
N HIS A 167 8.09 14.73 8.42
CA HIS A 167 7.28 15.31 7.35
C HIS A 167 5.76 15.21 7.63
N LYS A 168 5.38 15.29 8.92
CA LYS A 168 3.96 15.20 9.33
C LYS A 168 3.12 16.31 8.66
N ALA A 169 3.63 17.53 8.61
CA ALA A 169 2.90 18.67 8.05
C ALA A 169 2.65 18.50 6.55
N GLU A 170 3.66 18.11 5.81
CA GLU A 170 3.59 17.86 4.36
C GLU A 170 2.63 16.70 4.05
N ARG A 171 2.67 15.64 4.86
CA ARG A 171 1.73 14.52 4.74
C ARG A 171 0.29 14.98 4.99
N ILE A 172 0.01 15.76 6.02
CA ILE A 172 -1.33 16.28 6.31
C ILE A 172 -1.80 17.23 5.20
N GLU A 173 -0.90 18.01 4.62
CA GLU A 173 -1.20 18.86 3.47
C GLU A 173 -1.62 18.02 2.25
N LEU A 174 -0.91 16.92 1.96
CA LEU A 174 -1.27 15.95 0.93
C LEU A 174 -2.67 15.38 1.20
N LEU A 175 -2.93 14.84 2.40
CA LEU A 175 -4.22 14.26 2.75
C LEU A 175 -5.37 15.28 2.60
N THR A 176 -5.11 16.52 2.99
CA THR A 176 -6.08 17.62 2.84
C THR A 176 -6.38 17.92 1.38
N ALA A 177 -5.35 17.94 0.52
CA ALA A 177 -5.51 18.17 -0.91
C ALA A 177 -6.26 17.00 -1.58
N LEU A 178 -5.92 15.76 -1.26
CA LEU A 178 -6.61 14.57 -1.75
C LEU A 178 -8.08 14.54 -1.32
N PHE A 179 -8.38 14.92 -0.07
CA PHE A 179 -9.75 15.02 0.41
C PHE A 179 -10.55 16.08 -0.35
N ALA A 180 -9.95 17.24 -0.62
CA ALA A 180 -10.58 18.32 -1.41
C ALA A 180 -10.78 17.92 -2.88
N ALA A 181 -9.83 17.19 -3.47
CA ALA A 181 -9.90 16.65 -4.83
C ALA A 181 -10.85 15.44 -4.96
N HIS A 182 -11.53 15.01 -3.88
CA HIS A 182 -12.44 13.86 -3.86
C HIS A 182 -11.77 12.53 -4.26
N PHE A 183 -10.51 12.37 -3.90
CA PHE A 183 -9.78 11.13 -4.17
C PHE A 183 -10.53 9.91 -3.63
N VAL A 184 -10.61 8.88 -4.45
CA VAL A 184 -11.18 7.56 -4.13
C VAL A 184 -10.25 6.47 -4.68
N LEU A 185 -10.30 5.31 -4.06
CA LEU A 185 -9.61 4.12 -4.53
C LEU A 185 -10.38 3.47 -5.70
N GLU A 186 -9.77 2.48 -6.32
CA GLU A 186 -10.39 1.69 -7.40
C GLU A 186 -11.80 1.24 -7.00
N GLY A 187 -12.73 1.32 -7.93
CA GLY A 187 -14.14 1.02 -7.68
C GLY A 187 -14.87 2.05 -6.83
N GLY A 188 -14.28 3.23 -6.55
CA GLY A 188 -14.92 4.33 -5.81
C GLY A 188 -14.94 4.14 -4.30
N SER A 189 -14.10 3.24 -3.76
CA SER A 189 -13.93 3.07 -2.31
C SER A 189 -13.21 4.27 -1.70
N GLN A 190 -13.54 4.59 -0.44
CA GLN A 190 -12.85 5.66 0.27
C GLN A 190 -11.51 5.14 0.84
N PRO A 191 -10.43 5.92 0.82
CA PRO A 191 -9.16 5.58 1.48
C PRO A 191 -9.28 5.83 2.98
N ASP A 192 -10.08 5.01 3.68
CA ASP A 192 -10.51 5.25 5.06
C ASP A 192 -9.36 5.44 6.04
N GLY A 193 -8.22 4.76 5.84
CA GLY A 193 -7.01 4.97 6.66
C GLY A 193 -6.44 6.39 6.54
N LEU A 194 -6.46 6.96 5.32
CA LEU A 194 -6.02 8.35 5.11
C LEU A 194 -6.98 9.34 5.78
N TRP A 195 -8.29 9.07 5.69
CA TRP A 195 -9.30 9.91 6.33
C TRP A 195 -9.28 9.79 7.85
N HIS A 196 -8.97 8.60 8.40
CA HIS A 196 -8.75 8.41 9.84
C HIS A 196 -7.67 9.38 10.36
N ASP A 197 -6.52 9.45 9.69
CA ASP A 197 -5.41 10.30 10.10
C ASP A 197 -5.75 11.79 9.97
N LEU A 198 -6.51 12.16 8.94
CA LEU A 198 -6.98 13.53 8.76
C LEU A 198 -8.03 13.94 9.82
N VAL A 199 -8.88 12.99 10.27
CA VAL A 199 -9.79 13.22 11.42
C VAL A 199 -8.98 13.43 12.69
N LEU A 200 -7.95 12.63 12.91
CA LEU A 200 -7.08 12.73 14.09
C LEU A 200 -6.38 14.10 14.13
N ASP A 201 -5.78 14.52 13.02
CA ASP A 201 -5.17 15.85 12.90
C ASP A 201 -6.15 16.98 13.22
N ALA A 202 -7.36 16.93 12.65
CA ALA A 202 -8.39 17.93 12.93
C ALA A 202 -8.79 17.97 14.41
N LEU A 203 -8.83 16.81 15.09
CA LEU A 203 -9.11 16.74 16.54
C LEU A 203 -7.95 17.27 17.38
N GLU A 204 -6.70 17.01 17.00
CA GLU A 204 -5.50 17.58 17.64
C GLU A 204 -5.51 19.11 17.57
N HIS A 205 -6.01 19.67 16.47
CA HIS A 205 -6.19 21.13 16.28
C HIS A 205 -7.52 21.68 16.81
N HIS A 206 -8.32 20.87 17.53
CA HIS A 206 -9.62 21.25 18.08
C HIS A 206 -10.66 21.67 17.03
N ASP A 207 -10.49 21.30 15.76
CA ASP A 207 -11.47 21.53 14.69
C ASP A 207 -12.46 20.38 14.56
N LEU A 208 -13.43 20.33 15.49
CA LEU A 208 -14.48 19.31 15.49
C LEU A 208 -15.36 19.38 14.21
N ARG A 209 -15.52 20.57 13.61
CA ARG A 209 -16.30 20.70 12.37
C ARG A 209 -15.61 19.96 11.22
N ARG A 210 -14.30 20.18 11.06
CA ARG A 210 -13.49 19.49 10.05
C ARG A 210 -13.43 17.98 10.33
N ALA A 211 -13.19 17.59 11.58
CA ALA A 211 -13.16 16.20 11.99
C ALA A 211 -14.46 15.44 11.61
N ARG A 212 -15.64 16.06 11.83
CA ARG A 212 -16.93 15.49 11.46
C ARG A 212 -17.14 15.40 9.95
N GLU A 213 -16.74 16.44 9.21
CA GLU A 213 -16.79 16.47 7.75
C GLU A 213 -16.01 15.31 7.15
N VAL A 214 -14.76 15.10 7.60
CA VAL A 214 -13.90 14.02 7.12
C VAL A 214 -14.42 12.65 7.55
N ALA A 215 -14.80 12.47 8.82
CA ALA A 215 -15.36 11.23 9.33
C ALA A 215 -16.63 10.80 8.60
N GLY A 216 -17.38 11.76 8.06
CA GLY A 216 -18.59 11.48 7.25
C GLY A 216 -18.29 10.73 5.93
N ARG A 217 -17.06 10.71 5.47
CA ARG A 217 -16.63 9.95 4.28
C ARG A 217 -16.14 8.55 4.61
N ILE A 218 -15.76 8.26 5.85
CA ILE A 218 -15.29 6.93 6.26
C ILE A 218 -16.43 5.91 6.14
N GLN A 219 -16.18 4.81 5.44
CA GLN A 219 -17.19 3.81 5.09
C GLN A 219 -16.88 2.41 5.64
N GLY A 220 -15.61 2.08 5.85
CA GLY A 220 -15.15 0.77 6.31
C GLY A 220 -15.50 0.52 7.77
N ALA A 221 -16.12 -0.62 8.04
CA ALA A 221 -16.59 -0.98 9.37
C ALA A 221 -15.43 -1.16 10.35
N SER A 222 -14.28 -1.69 9.88
CA SER A 222 -13.06 -1.85 10.67
C SER A 222 -12.51 -0.49 11.11
N THR A 223 -12.35 0.49 10.21
CA THR A 223 -11.88 1.85 10.57
C THR A 223 -12.83 2.52 11.57
N LEU A 224 -14.14 2.38 11.38
CA LEU A 224 -15.13 2.89 12.32
C LEU A 224 -15.04 2.22 13.70
N LEU A 225 -14.70 0.91 13.76
CA LEU A 225 -14.46 0.20 15.01
C LEU A 225 -13.23 0.78 15.73
N HIS A 226 -12.12 0.96 15.03
CA HIS A 226 -10.89 1.55 15.60
C HIS A 226 -11.14 2.95 16.17
N MET A 227 -11.85 3.81 15.41
CA MET A 227 -12.23 5.14 15.90
C MET A 227 -13.14 5.08 17.13
N ARG A 228 -14.06 4.11 17.22
CA ARG A 228 -14.87 3.92 18.42
C ARG A 228 -14.06 3.44 19.61
N ALA A 229 -13.08 2.60 19.35
CA ALA A 229 -12.21 2.05 20.38
C ALA A 229 -11.27 3.10 20.99
N ASP A 230 -10.86 4.10 20.24
CA ASP A 230 -9.90 5.13 20.66
C ASP A 230 -10.63 6.37 21.23
N ARG A 231 -10.28 6.76 22.47
CA ARG A 231 -10.88 7.92 23.15
C ARG A 231 -10.62 9.26 22.46
N ARG A 232 -9.58 9.35 21.63
CA ARG A 232 -9.29 10.57 20.85
C ARG A 232 -10.46 10.97 19.97
N PHE A 233 -11.24 9.98 19.48
CA PHE A 233 -12.38 10.21 18.59
C PHE A 233 -13.73 10.37 19.30
N ASP A 234 -13.80 10.34 20.63
CA ASP A 234 -15.05 10.36 21.37
C ASP A 234 -16.01 11.50 20.98
N ALA A 235 -15.45 12.70 20.71
CA ALA A 235 -16.25 13.85 20.30
C ALA A 235 -16.96 13.63 18.95
N VAL A 236 -16.27 13.02 17.97
CA VAL A 236 -16.82 12.72 16.63
C VAL A 236 -17.78 11.55 16.71
N VAL A 237 -17.41 10.47 17.40
CA VAL A 237 -18.24 9.27 17.60
C VAL A 237 -19.57 9.63 18.25
N LYS A 238 -19.54 10.50 19.29
CA LYS A 238 -20.74 10.98 19.97
C LYS A 238 -21.62 11.84 19.07
N ALA A 239 -21.02 12.67 18.21
CA ALA A 239 -21.74 13.55 17.31
C ALA A 239 -22.37 12.79 16.13
N GLU A 240 -21.69 11.78 15.58
CA GLU A 240 -22.06 11.05 14.36
C GLU A 240 -22.53 9.60 14.61
N ARG A 241 -23.38 9.39 15.61
CA ARG A 241 -23.84 8.08 16.08
C ARG A 241 -24.36 7.15 14.98
N ARG A 242 -24.93 7.67 13.89
CA ARG A 242 -25.45 6.86 12.78
C ARG A 242 -24.31 6.27 11.94
N THR A 243 -23.29 7.05 11.67
CA THR A 243 -22.07 6.62 10.97
C THR A 243 -21.39 5.51 11.76
N PHE A 244 -21.20 5.72 13.07
CA PHE A 244 -20.54 4.80 13.99
C PHE A 244 -21.41 3.63 14.50
N ASN A 245 -22.54 3.35 13.89
CA ASN A 245 -23.30 2.12 14.14
C ASN A 245 -22.65 0.97 13.36
N LEU A 246 -21.79 0.18 14.03
CA LEU A 246 -20.97 -0.87 13.42
C LEU A 246 -21.79 -1.93 12.69
N THR A 247 -22.89 -2.42 13.30
CA THR A 247 -23.78 -3.40 12.64
C THR A 247 -24.36 -2.87 11.33
N ALA A 248 -24.73 -1.59 11.32
CA ALA A 248 -25.20 -0.96 10.10
C ALA A 248 -24.04 -0.68 9.12
N ALA A 249 -22.83 -0.38 9.62
CA ALA A 249 -21.64 -0.14 8.80
C ALA A 249 -21.25 -1.40 8.01
N VAL A 250 -21.09 -2.55 8.68
CA VAL A 250 -20.81 -3.85 8.03
C VAL A 250 -21.80 -4.15 6.90
N LYS A 251 -23.10 -3.96 7.17
CA LYS A 251 -24.14 -4.18 6.15
C LYS A 251 -24.07 -3.21 4.97
N ARG A 252 -23.78 -1.92 5.25
CA ARG A 252 -23.62 -0.90 4.20
C ARG A 252 -22.42 -1.18 3.34
N GLU A 253 -21.28 -1.54 3.94
CA GLU A 253 -20.05 -1.86 3.26
C GLU A 253 -20.21 -3.06 2.34
N CYS A 254 -20.70 -4.20 2.82
CA CYS A 254 -21.03 -5.35 2.01
C CYS A 254 -21.92 -5.00 0.80
N LYS A 255 -23.01 -4.22 1.04
CA LYS A 255 -23.93 -3.85 -0.03
C LYS A 255 -23.28 -2.92 -1.07
N ARG A 256 -22.44 -1.98 -0.62
CA ARG A 256 -21.72 -1.05 -1.47
C ARG A 256 -20.73 -1.81 -2.35
N LEU A 257 -19.87 -2.65 -1.73
CA LEU A 257 -18.84 -3.40 -2.44
C LEU A 257 -19.41 -4.46 -3.40
N ALA A 258 -20.53 -5.10 -3.05
CA ALA A 258 -21.27 -5.96 -3.98
C ALA A 258 -21.65 -5.19 -5.26
N LYS A 259 -22.29 -3.99 -5.09
CA LYS A 259 -22.66 -3.15 -6.22
C LYS A 259 -21.44 -2.68 -7.04
N THR A 260 -20.34 -2.38 -6.36
CA THR A 260 -19.09 -1.98 -7.02
C THR A 260 -18.52 -3.15 -7.84
N ALA A 261 -18.52 -4.37 -7.30
CA ALA A 261 -18.08 -5.57 -8.00
C ALA A 261 -18.92 -5.87 -9.26
N ASP A 262 -20.24 -5.67 -9.17
CA ASP A 262 -21.16 -5.81 -10.32
C ASP A 262 -20.88 -4.77 -11.42
N ALA A 263 -20.53 -3.54 -11.01
CA ALA A 263 -20.22 -2.46 -11.94
C ALA A 263 -18.83 -2.60 -12.60
N ASN A 264 -17.92 -3.36 -11.99
CA ASN A 264 -16.55 -3.58 -12.47
C ASN A 264 -16.31 -5.08 -12.76
N PRO A 265 -16.95 -5.67 -13.78
CA PRO A 265 -16.96 -7.12 -14.00
C PRO A 265 -15.60 -7.72 -14.35
N ARG A 266 -14.63 -6.89 -14.74
CA ARG A 266 -13.28 -7.33 -15.14
C ARG A 266 -12.21 -7.06 -14.08
N SER A 267 -12.51 -6.39 -12.94
CA SER A 267 -11.56 -6.16 -11.86
C SER A 267 -11.67 -7.24 -10.77
N LEU A 268 -10.57 -7.94 -10.48
CA LEU A 268 -10.41 -8.80 -9.31
C LEU A 268 -10.15 -7.99 -8.05
N GLY A 269 -9.42 -6.87 -8.13
CA GLY A 269 -9.12 -6.01 -7.00
C GLY A 269 -10.39 -5.56 -6.27
N VAL A 270 -11.42 -5.14 -7.02
CA VAL A 270 -12.74 -4.82 -6.44
C VAL A 270 -13.39 -6.04 -5.78
N ARG A 271 -13.22 -7.25 -6.33
CA ARG A 271 -13.75 -8.49 -5.74
C ARG A 271 -13.00 -8.91 -4.50
N VAL A 272 -11.70 -8.66 -4.44
CA VAL A 272 -10.91 -8.83 -3.22
C VAL A 272 -11.44 -7.92 -2.11
N GLN A 273 -11.69 -6.64 -2.40
CA GLN A 273 -12.31 -5.73 -1.42
C GLN A 273 -13.69 -6.23 -0.95
N TYR A 274 -14.50 -6.73 -1.87
CA TYR A 274 -15.79 -7.32 -1.52
C TYR A 274 -15.62 -8.60 -0.67
N GLY A 275 -14.58 -9.37 -0.94
CA GLY A 275 -14.22 -10.56 -0.17
C GLY A 275 -13.94 -10.25 1.31
N TYR A 276 -13.17 -9.21 1.59
CA TYR A 276 -12.94 -8.75 2.97
C TYR A 276 -14.25 -8.37 3.66
N ALA A 277 -15.11 -7.61 3.00
CA ALA A 277 -16.41 -7.26 3.59
C ALA A 277 -17.32 -8.46 3.84
N LEU A 278 -17.22 -9.51 3.03
CA LEU A 278 -17.94 -10.77 3.24
C LEU A 278 -17.36 -11.54 4.45
N LEU A 279 -16.04 -11.53 4.64
CA LEU A 279 -15.37 -12.09 5.83
C LEU A 279 -15.86 -11.38 7.10
N ASP A 280 -15.75 -10.07 7.14
CA ASP A 280 -16.22 -9.24 8.27
C ASP A 280 -17.68 -9.50 8.62
N ALA A 281 -18.52 -9.65 7.60
CA ALA A 281 -19.96 -9.90 7.76
C ALA A 281 -20.31 -11.35 8.09
N GLY A 282 -19.36 -12.28 8.10
CA GLY A 282 -19.61 -13.71 8.33
C GLY A 282 -20.35 -14.40 7.17
N ARG A 283 -20.30 -13.83 5.96
CA ARG A 283 -20.95 -14.38 4.74
C ARG A 283 -20.02 -15.38 4.04
N PHE A 284 -19.45 -16.32 4.82
CA PHE A 284 -18.40 -17.24 4.37
C PHE A 284 -18.81 -18.15 3.21
N ALA A 285 -20.05 -18.66 3.23
CA ALA A 285 -20.54 -19.51 2.14
C ALA A 285 -20.68 -18.74 0.82
N GLU A 286 -21.03 -17.46 0.88
CA GLU A 286 -21.11 -16.60 -0.30
C GLU A 286 -19.72 -16.26 -0.84
N LEU A 287 -18.78 -15.95 0.05
CA LEU A 287 -17.39 -15.75 -0.33
C LEU A 287 -16.78 -17.00 -0.97
N LEU A 288 -17.06 -18.19 -0.41
CA LEU A 288 -16.62 -19.44 -0.98
C LEU A 288 -17.15 -19.62 -2.42
N ALA A 289 -18.46 -19.41 -2.63
CA ALA A 289 -19.07 -19.50 -3.96
C ALA A 289 -18.48 -18.48 -4.95
N LEU A 290 -18.27 -17.23 -4.52
CA LEU A 290 -17.64 -16.17 -5.32
C LEU A 290 -16.23 -16.56 -5.76
N THR A 291 -15.39 -17.03 -4.82
CA THR A 291 -14.00 -17.39 -5.13
C THR A 291 -13.92 -18.64 -5.99
N GLU A 292 -14.81 -19.62 -5.82
CA GLU A 292 -14.91 -20.81 -6.68
C GLU A 292 -15.31 -20.45 -8.12
N GLU A 293 -16.26 -19.55 -8.30
CA GLU A 293 -16.66 -19.05 -9.62
C GLU A 293 -15.48 -18.35 -10.32
N ILE A 294 -14.78 -17.45 -9.61
CA ILE A 294 -13.63 -16.72 -10.18
C ILE A 294 -12.52 -17.70 -10.59
N ILE A 295 -12.12 -18.62 -9.71
CA ILE A 295 -11.05 -19.58 -9.98
C ILE A 295 -11.44 -20.50 -11.18
N ALA A 296 -12.67 -20.96 -11.22
CA ALA A 296 -13.15 -21.78 -12.36
C ALA A 296 -13.12 -20.99 -13.68
N ARG A 297 -13.55 -19.73 -13.65
CA ARG A 297 -13.55 -18.86 -14.83
C ARG A 297 -12.13 -18.60 -15.34
N VAL A 298 -11.17 -18.34 -14.45
CA VAL A 298 -9.75 -18.16 -14.82
C VAL A 298 -9.17 -19.46 -15.38
N SER A 299 -9.46 -20.61 -14.76
CA SER A 299 -8.90 -21.91 -15.14
C SER A 299 -9.44 -22.42 -16.51
N THR A 300 -10.63 -21.99 -16.92
CA THR A 300 -11.27 -22.40 -18.17
C THR A 300 -11.11 -21.39 -19.30
N ALA A 301 -10.53 -20.21 -19.00
CA ALA A 301 -10.32 -19.17 -19.98
C ALA A 301 -9.30 -19.58 -21.04
N ARG A 302 -9.49 -19.12 -22.27
CA ARG A 302 -8.50 -19.27 -23.35
C ARG A 302 -7.34 -18.31 -23.11
N ALA A 303 -6.15 -18.69 -23.58
CA ALA A 303 -4.94 -17.89 -23.40
C ALA A 303 -5.02 -16.47 -24.00
N ASP A 304 -5.89 -16.28 -25.01
CA ASP A 304 -6.13 -15.02 -25.70
C ASP A 304 -7.31 -14.19 -25.13
N GLU A 305 -8.05 -14.75 -24.18
CA GLU A 305 -9.24 -14.12 -23.57
C GLU A 305 -9.13 -14.08 -22.04
N ALA A 306 -8.28 -13.21 -21.50
CA ALA A 306 -8.21 -13.02 -20.05
C ALA A 306 -9.56 -12.55 -19.49
N PRO A 307 -10.18 -13.28 -18.55
CA PRO A 307 -11.51 -12.94 -18.02
C PRO A 307 -11.48 -11.72 -17.10
N TYR A 308 -10.32 -11.35 -16.57
CA TYR A 308 -10.08 -10.19 -15.73
C TYR A 308 -8.81 -9.47 -16.17
N ASP A 309 -8.71 -8.19 -15.85
CA ASP A 309 -7.61 -7.33 -16.31
C ASP A 309 -6.39 -7.36 -15.37
N ASP A 310 -6.57 -7.81 -14.11
CA ASP A 310 -5.63 -7.75 -13.00
C ASP A 310 -5.34 -9.14 -12.39
N ILE A 311 -5.38 -10.21 -13.20
CA ILE A 311 -5.19 -11.62 -12.76
C ILE A 311 -3.82 -11.78 -12.07
N GLU A 312 -2.76 -11.28 -12.69
CA GLU A 312 -1.38 -11.46 -12.20
C GLU A 312 -1.19 -10.85 -10.80
N ASP A 313 -1.86 -9.73 -10.52
CA ASP A 313 -1.76 -9.01 -9.26
C ASP A 313 -2.70 -9.54 -8.16
N GLN A 314 -3.88 -10.08 -8.54
CA GLN A 314 -4.99 -10.25 -7.61
C GLN A 314 -5.45 -11.69 -7.41
N LEU A 315 -5.10 -12.63 -8.29
CA LEU A 315 -5.60 -14.01 -8.20
C LEU A 315 -5.15 -14.72 -6.92
N ASN A 316 -3.94 -14.46 -6.46
CA ASN A 316 -3.41 -14.99 -5.20
C ASN A 316 -4.29 -14.60 -3.99
N TRP A 317 -4.82 -13.36 -3.96
CA TRP A 317 -5.74 -12.90 -2.91
C TRP A 317 -7.11 -13.60 -2.99
N ILE A 318 -7.56 -13.97 -4.19
CA ILE A 318 -8.79 -14.78 -4.35
C ILE A 318 -8.59 -16.18 -3.73
N TYR A 319 -7.43 -16.81 -3.91
CA TYR A 319 -7.09 -18.08 -3.23
C TYR A 319 -7.04 -17.90 -1.72
N ASN A 320 -6.46 -16.80 -1.25
CA ASN A 320 -6.40 -16.45 0.17
C ASN A 320 -7.81 -16.34 0.78
N HIS A 321 -8.70 -15.58 0.14
CA HIS A 321 -10.10 -15.48 0.53
C HIS A 321 -10.85 -16.83 0.54
N LYS A 322 -10.58 -17.69 -0.44
CA LYS A 322 -11.16 -19.04 -0.46
C LYS A 322 -10.69 -19.85 0.75
N ALA A 323 -9.40 -19.81 1.07
CA ALA A 323 -8.84 -20.50 2.24
C ALA A 323 -9.41 -19.91 3.55
N ALA A 324 -9.52 -18.57 3.67
CA ALA A 324 -10.10 -17.90 4.82
C ALA A 324 -11.58 -18.30 5.03
N ALA A 325 -12.38 -18.33 3.97
CA ALA A 325 -13.76 -18.78 4.03
C ALA A 325 -13.89 -20.24 4.48
N LEU A 326 -13.04 -21.13 3.95
CA LEU A 326 -13.01 -22.54 4.34
C LEU A 326 -12.65 -22.72 5.82
N ARG A 327 -11.64 -21.99 6.32
CA ARG A 327 -11.27 -21.98 7.75
C ARG A 327 -12.43 -21.53 8.63
N ALA A 328 -13.07 -20.42 8.26
CA ALA A 328 -14.21 -19.88 9.00
C ALA A 328 -15.41 -20.82 9.01
N LEU A 329 -15.53 -21.71 8.01
CA LEU A 329 -16.51 -22.80 7.95
C LEU A 329 -16.04 -24.09 8.66
N GLY A 330 -14.85 -24.12 9.24
CA GLY A 330 -14.25 -25.31 9.87
C GLY A 330 -13.76 -26.38 8.89
N ARG A 331 -13.62 -26.06 7.61
CA ARG A 331 -13.15 -26.94 6.52
C ARG A 331 -11.64 -26.86 6.36
N TRP A 332 -10.91 -27.24 7.37
CA TRP A 332 -9.47 -27.02 7.51
C TRP A 332 -8.63 -27.75 6.47
N ASP A 333 -8.97 -29.01 6.14
CA ASP A 333 -8.22 -29.81 5.14
C ASP A 333 -8.40 -29.21 3.74
N ASP A 334 -9.61 -28.75 3.41
CA ASP A 334 -9.88 -28.07 2.15
C ASP A 334 -9.09 -26.73 2.06
N ALA A 335 -8.99 -26.00 3.17
CA ALA A 335 -8.21 -24.77 3.23
C ALA A 335 -6.72 -25.02 2.96
N LEU A 336 -6.14 -26.09 3.52
CA LEU A 336 -4.75 -26.48 3.24
C LEU A 336 -4.52 -26.79 1.76
N ILE A 337 -5.44 -27.51 1.10
CA ILE A 337 -5.34 -27.80 -0.34
C ILE A 337 -5.32 -26.50 -1.15
N VAL A 338 -6.19 -25.56 -0.79
CA VAL A 338 -6.27 -24.23 -1.45
C VAL A 338 -4.98 -23.44 -1.25
N MET A 339 -4.41 -23.43 -0.05
CA MET A 339 -3.15 -22.71 0.24
C MET A 339 -1.94 -23.34 -0.47
N GLN A 340 -1.90 -24.66 -0.60
CA GLN A 340 -0.88 -25.35 -1.41
C GLN A 340 -0.96 -24.91 -2.89
N ALA A 341 -2.17 -24.78 -3.44
CA ALA A 341 -2.38 -24.30 -4.80
C ALA A 341 -2.01 -22.80 -4.95
N ALA A 342 -2.32 -21.98 -3.95
CA ALA A 342 -1.99 -20.56 -3.91
C ALA A 342 -0.48 -20.31 -3.94
N ARG A 343 0.31 -21.10 -3.18
CA ARG A 343 1.78 -21.01 -3.18
C ARG A 343 2.40 -21.21 -4.56
N LEU A 344 1.75 -21.98 -5.42
CA LEU A 344 2.21 -22.25 -6.79
C LEU A 344 1.87 -21.14 -7.79
N GLN A 345 1.05 -20.16 -7.41
CA GLN A 345 0.79 -18.98 -8.24
C GLN A 345 2.01 -18.06 -8.18
N PRO A 346 2.63 -17.73 -9.31
CA PRO A 346 3.82 -16.87 -9.30
C PRO A 346 3.45 -15.46 -8.82
N GLU A 347 4.38 -14.85 -8.08
CA GLU A 347 4.37 -13.44 -7.73
C GLU A 347 5.59 -12.80 -8.42
N ASP A 348 5.35 -11.87 -9.35
CA ASP A 348 6.41 -11.25 -10.16
C ASP A 348 7.37 -12.27 -10.85
N GLY A 349 6.81 -13.41 -11.29
CA GLY A 349 7.57 -14.49 -11.95
C GLY A 349 8.42 -15.35 -10.99
N SER A 350 8.31 -15.16 -9.69
CA SER A 350 9.04 -15.86 -8.63
C SER A 350 8.11 -16.68 -7.73
N ILE A 351 8.68 -17.37 -6.74
CA ILE A 351 7.91 -18.06 -5.69
C ILE A 351 7.06 -17.03 -4.96
N ASN A 352 5.77 -17.32 -4.79
CA ASN A 352 4.88 -16.49 -3.98
C ASN A 352 5.22 -16.63 -2.50
N VAL A 353 6.03 -15.69 -2.02
CA VAL A 353 6.56 -15.72 -0.66
C VAL A 353 5.46 -15.48 0.38
N SER A 354 4.53 -14.56 0.10
CA SER A 354 3.41 -14.28 0.98
C SER A 354 2.55 -15.53 1.21
N GLN A 355 2.22 -16.25 0.14
CA GLN A 355 1.43 -17.49 0.25
C GLN A 355 2.20 -18.63 0.90
N ALA A 356 3.53 -18.69 0.75
CA ALA A 356 4.35 -19.67 1.43
C ALA A 356 4.38 -19.44 2.94
N ILE A 357 4.48 -18.20 3.40
CA ILE A 357 4.40 -17.82 4.82
C ILE A 357 3.00 -18.16 5.37
N ASN A 358 1.93 -17.79 4.67
CA ASN A 358 0.57 -18.10 5.07
C ASN A 358 0.32 -19.62 5.17
N LEU A 359 0.83 -20.39 4.22
CA LEU A 359 0.79 -21.87 4.29
C LEU A 359 1.58 -22.41 5.48
N GLY A 360 2.75 -21.86 5.78
CA GLY A 360 3.54 -22.19 6.97
C GLY A 360 2.75 -21.93 8.27
N TRP A 361 2.06 -20.78 8.39
CA TRP A 361 1.15 -20.48 9.49
C TRP A 361 0.07 -21.56 9.66
N HIS A 362 -0.57 -21.96 8.56
CA HIS A 362 -1.57 -23.03 8.59
C HIS A 362 -1.01 -24.35 9.11
N TYR A 363 0.18 -24.73 8.66
CA TYR A 363 0.80 -25.96 9.09
C TYR A 363 1.15 -25.96 10.58
N VAL A 364 1.68 -24.86 11.13
CA VAL A 364 1.96 -24.80 12.58
C VAL A 364 0.67 -24.81 13.41
N ASP A 365 -0.39 -24.18 12.95
CA ASP A 365 -1.69 -24.23 13.62
C ASP A 365 -2.32 -25.63 13.56
N TYR A 366 -2.08 -26.35 12.47
CA TYR A 366 -2.51 -27.73 12.28
C TYR A 366 -1.67 -28.75 13.05
N GLY A 367 -0.55 -28.33 13.62
CA GLY A 367 0.40 -29.23 14.29
C GLY A 367 1.24 -30.08 13.33
N LYS A 368 1.57 -29.54 12.16
CA LYS A 368 2.42 -30.13 11.12
C LYS A 368 3.71 -29.30 10.94
N PRO A 369 4.59 -29.28 11.95
CA PRO A 369 5.73 -28.36 11.96
C PRO A 369 6.76 -28.63 10.85
N GLU A 370 6.97 -29.91 10.47
CA GLU A 370 7.89 -30.26 9.37
C GLU A 370 7.39 -29.67 8.04
N ASN A 371 6.08 -29.80 7.78
CA ASN A 371 5.49 -29.22 6.57
C ASN A 371 5.54 -27.68 6.59
N ALA A 372 5.47 -27.06 7.77
CA ALA A 372 5.64 -25.62 7.88
C ALA A 372 7.05 -25.18 7.48
N LEU A 373 8.10 -25.90 7.94
CA LEU A 373 9.48 -25.63 7.54
C LEU A 373 9.69 -25.88 6.04
N GLU A 374 9.15 -26.99 5.50
CA GLU A 374 9.20 -27.30 4.08
C GLU A 374 8.50 -26.24 3.20
N ALA A 375 7.38 -25.67 3.68
CA ALA A 375 6.69 -24.60 2.98
C ALA A 375 7.53 -23.33 2.81
N LEU A 376 8.48 -23.11 3.72
CA LEU A 376 9.39 -21.96 3.73
C LEU A 376 10.74 -22.24 3.08
N ASP A 377 10.99 -23.46 2.61
CA ASP A 377 12.25 -23.83 1.95
C ASP A 377 12.40 -23.12 0.60
N GLY A 378 13.64 -22.75 0.27
CA GLY A 378 14.00 -22.13 -1.00
C GLY A 378 13.67 -20.63 -1.07
N ILE A 379 13.12 -20.03 -0.01
CA ILE A 379 12.91 -18.59 0.06
C ILE A 379 14.23 -17.89 0.39
N ASP A 380 14.68 -16.99 -0.49
CA ASP A 380 15.77 -16.05 -0.15
C ASP A 380 15.22 -14.93 0.76
N TRP A 381 15.00 -15.31 2.03
CA TRP A 381 14.36 -14.44 3.01
C TRP A 381 15.17 -13.18 3.33
N ALA A 382 16.48 -13.18 3.09
CA ALA A 382 17.35 -12.05 3.40
C ALA A 382 17.18 -10.89 2.39
N HIS A 383 16.92 -11.21 1.12
CA HIS A 383 16.91 -10.22 0.03
C HIS A 383 15.53 -10.01 -0.59
N SER A 384 14.63 -11.02 -0.53
CA SER A 384 13.33 -10.94 -1.19
C SER A 384 12.19 -10.47 -0.29
N LEU A 385 12.42 -10.27 1.01
CA LEU A 385 11.38 -9.93 1.99
C LEU A 385 11.54 -8.54 2.57
N SER A 386 10.40 -7.87 2.82
CA SER A 386 10.35 -6.71 3.71
C SER A 386 10.79 -7.07 5.14
N ALA A 387 11.14 -6.08 5.96
CA ALA A 387 11.46 -6.28 7.37
C ALA A 387 10.33 -7.03 8.10
N TYR A 388 9.09 -6.61 7.90
CA TYR A 388 7.90 -7.28 8.42
C TYR A 388 7.79 -8.74 7.93
N GLY A 389 7.92 -8.99 6.62
CA GLY A 389 7.85 -10.34 6.06
C GLY A 389 8.91 -11.29 6.63
N ARG A 390 10.14 -10.79 6.88
CA ARG A 390 11.18 -11.56 7.58
C ARG A 390 10.76 -11.95 8.99
N MET A 391 10.15 -11.04 9.73
CA MET A 391 9.64 -11.33 11.07
C MET A 391 8.55 -12.41 11.05
N GLN A 392 7.59 -12.32 10.11
CA GLN A 392 6.53 -13.31 9.94
C GLN A 392 7.10 -14.71 9.62
N LEU A 393 8.03 -14.81 8.67
CA LEU A 393 8.68 -16.05 8.30
C LEU A 393 9.42 -16.67 9.48
N GLN A 394 10.20 -15.86 10.21
CA GLN A 394 10.96 -16.35 11.36
C GLN A 394 10.04 -16.77 12.50
N TYR A 395 8.92 -16.09 12.71
CA TYR A 395 7.97 -16.48 13.74
C TYR A 395 7.29 -17.82 13.40
N VAL A 396 6.96 -18.10 12.13
CA VAL A 396 6.50 -19.45 11.72
C VAL A 396 7.56 -20.51 12.03
N ARG A 397 8.84 -20.26 11.71
CA ARG A 397 9.95 -21.16 12.05
C ARG A 397 10.07 -21.39 13.56
N TYR A 398 9.98 -20.32 14.35
CA TYR A 398 10.01 -20.39 15.80
C TYR A 398 8.93 -21.33 16.35
N ARG A 399 7.69 -21.14 15.92
CA ARG A 399 6.57 -22.01 16.33
C ARG A 399 6.75 -23.45 15.87
N ALA A 400 7.29 -23.67 14.68
CA ALA A 400 7.59 -25.02 14.18
C ALA A 400 8.66 -25.71 15.05
N TYR A 401 9.76 -25.03 15.36
CA TYR A 401 10.82 -25.58 16.20
C TYR A 401 10.36 -25.85 17.65
N LEU A 402 9.52 -24.99 18.21
CA LEU A 402 8.89 -25.26 19.51
C LEU A 402 8.08 -26.56 19.48
N GLN A 403 7.31 -26.81 18.41
CA GLN A 403 6.52 -28.03 18.26
C GLN A 403 7.39 -29.28 18.07
N LEU A 404 8.53 -29.15 17.42
CA LEU A 404 9.52 -30.20 17.22
C LEU A 404 10.39 -30.43 18.46
N ALA A 405 10.23 -29.66 19.52
CA ALA A 405 11.10 -29.64 20.68
C ALA A 405 12.61 -29.42 20.32
N ASN A 406 12.86 -28.73 19.18
CA ASN A 406 14.21 -28.36 18.77
C ASN A 406 14.58 -27.01 19.45
N VAL A 407 15.03 -27.15 20.71
CA VAL A 407 15.31 -26.00 21.58
C VAL A 407 16.39 -25.08 20.97
N GLN A 408 17.45 -25.69 20.41
CA GLN A 408 18.56 -24.89 19.86
C GLN A 408 18.11 -23.98 18.71
N GLU A 409 17.36 -24.51 17.75
CA GLU A 409 16.87 -23.69 16.64
C GLU A 409 15.77 -22.72 17.07
N ALA A 410 14.93 -23.11 18.02
CA ALA A 410 13.95 -22.18 18.60
C ALA A 410 14.63 -20.98 19.28
N ASP A 411 15.69 -21.21 20.06
CA ASP A 411 16.46 -20.15 20.72
C ASP A 411 17.17 -19.23 19.71
N ASN A 412 17.76 -19.81 18.65
CA ASN A 412 18.40 -19.06 17.57
C ASN A 412 17.40 -18.09 16.89
N VAL A 413 16.21 -18.61 16.54
CA VAL A 413 15.17 -17.81 15.89
C VAL A 413 14.58 -16.78 16.86
N LEU A 414 14.37 -17.13 18.11
CA LEU A 414 13.89 -16.18 19.12
C LEU A 414 14.88 -15.01 19.33
N ALA A 415 16.20 -15.29 19.29
CA ALA A 415 17.23 -14.27 19.36
C ALA A 415 17.14 -13.29 18.16
N TYR A 416 16.93 -13.82 16.92
CA TYR A 416 16.69 -13.00 15.73
C TYR A 416 15.45 -12.11 15.90
N LEU A 417 14.31 -12.68 16.32
CA LEU A 417 13.06 -11.94 16.53
C LEU A 417 13.22 -10.82 17.57
N ARG A 418 14.02 -11.05 18.61
CA ARG A 418 14.34 -10.04 19.62
C ARG A 418 15.21 -8.92 19.08
N GLU A 419 16.21 -9.23 18.26
CA GLU A 419 17.10 -8.27 17.63
C GLU A 419 16.33 -7.35 16.68
N HIS A 420 15.38 -7.93 15.92
CA HIS A 420 14.56 -7.25 14.93
C HIS A 420 13.16 -6.84 15.42
N ARG A 421 12.93 -6.78 16.72
CA ARG A 421 11.61 -6.55 17.36
C ARG A 421 10.89 -5.28 16.87
N ASP A 422 11.65 -4.28 16.42
CA ASP A 422 11.07 -3.01 15.96
C ASP A 422 10.55 -3.09 14.53
N ASP A 423 10.91 -4.13 13.77
CA ASP A 423 10.42 -4.40 12.41
C ASP A 423 8.96 -4.90 12.41
N ALA A 424 8.53 -5.63 13.48
CA ALA A 424 7.15 -6.09 13.68
C ALA A 424 6.89 -6.34 15.18
N GLN A 425 6.44 -5.32 15.90
CA GLN A 425 6.25 -5.40 17.35
C GLN A 425 5.12 -6.34 17.78
N ASP A 426 4.07 -6.46 16.99
CA ASP A 426 3.00 -7.43 17.14
C ASP A 426 3.52 -8.87 17.10
N THR A 427 4.30 -9.20 16.09
CA THR A 427 4.94 -10.50 15.91
C THR A 427 5.89 -10.83 17.05
N TRP A 428 6.71 -9.85 17.47
CA TRP A 428 7.57 -10.02 18.63
C TRP A 428 6.76 -10.26 19.92
N GLN A 429 5.65 -9.57 20.10
CA GLN A 429 4.75 -9.76 21.24
C GLN A 429 4.18 -11.18 21.29
N LEU A 430 3.77 -11.73 20.14
CA LEU A 430 3.31 -13.12 20.04
C LEU A 430 4.43 -14.11 20.37
N ALA A 431 5.67 -13.85 19.90
CA ALA A 431 6.83 -14.69 20.21
C ALA A 431 7.14 -14.70 21.72
N MET A 432 7.04 -13.56 22.40
CA MET A 432 7.19 -13.50 23.87
C MET A 432 6.10 -14.32 24.59
N LEU A 433 4.86 -14.27 24.13
CA LEU A 433 3.76 -15.08 24.68
C LEU A 433 4.01 -16.59 24.50
N ASP A 434 4.52 -17.00 23.36
CA ASP A 434 4.87 -18.41 23.09
C ASP A 434 6.10 -18.84 23.91
N ALA A 435 7.04 -17.92 24.17
CA ALA A 435 8.17 -18.14 25.08
C ALA A 435 7.79 -18.13 26.58
N GLY A 436 6.54 -17.76 26.90
CA GLY A 436 6.09 -17.65 28.30
C GLY A 436 6.47 -16.34 29.00
N ASP A 437 7.01 -15.36 28.28
CA ASP A 437 7.34 -14.02 28.79
C ASP A 437 6.10 -13.11 28.81
N PHE A 438 5.17 -13.39 29.71
CA PHE A 438 3.95 -12.62 29.88
C PHE A 438 4.19 -11.18 30.36
N ASP A 439 5.24 -10.94 31.13
CA ASP A 439 5.54 -9.62 31.66
C ASP A 439 6.12 -8.73 30.55
N GLY A 440 7.03 -9.26 29.74
CA GLY A 440 7.55 -8.57 28.56
C GLY A 440 6.47 -8.26 27.54
N ALA A 441 5.60 -9.24 27.23
CA ALA A 441 4.46 -9.06 26.32
C ALA A 441 3.47 -7.99 26.83
N ALA A 442 3.19 -7.96 28.13
CA ALA A 442 2.33 -6.93 28.74
C ALA A 442 2.95 -5.53 28.65
N ALA A 443 4.23 -5.43 29.00
CA ALA A 443 4.94 -4.16 28.92
C ALA A 443 4.96 -3.60 27.49
N LEU A 444 5.16 -4.46 26.48
CA LEU A 444 5.12 -4.07 25.08
C LEU A 444 3.72 -3.63 24.64
N LEU A 445 2.66 -4.38 24.97
CA LEU A 445 1.29 -4.01 24.66
C LEU A 445 0.91 -2.66 25.28
N ILE A 446 1.26 -2.43 26.55
CA ILE A 446 1.05 -1.16 27.23
C ILE A 446 1.80 -0.02 26.51
N ALA A 447 3.04 -0.25 26.09
CA ALA A 447 3.81 0.74 25.35
C ALA A 447 3.15 1.08 23.99
N ARG A 448 2.73 0.06 23.22
CA ARG A 448 2.02 0.22 21.93
C ARG A 448 0.68 0.96 22.11
N LEU A 449 -0.09 0.63 23.13
CA LEU A 449 -1.35 1.31 23.45
C LEU A 449 -1.16 2.80 23.79
N ARG A 450 -0.08 3.15 24.49
CA ARG A 450 0.23 4.54 24.86
C ARG A 450 0.84 5.36 23.73
N ASP A 451 1.54 4.70 22.81
CA ASP A 451 2.14 5.34 21.66
C ASP A 451 1.04 5.78 20.67
N PRO A 452 0.89 7.08 20.38
CA PRO A 452 -0.15 7.59 19.48
C PRO A 452 -0.11 6.98 18.07
N GLU A 453 1.07 6.60 17.57
CA GLU A 453 1.26 6.06 16.22
C GLU A 453 0.93 4.56 16.16
N LYS A 454 1.20 3.81 17.24
CA LYS A 454 0.96 2.36 17.31
C LYS A 454 -0.40 1.99 17.91
N ARG A 455 -1.08 2.95 18.51
CA ARG A 455 -2.35 2.75 19.21
C ARG A 455 -3.45 2.20 18.33
N TYR A 456 -3.50 2.61 17.07
CA TYR A 456 -4.49 2.15 16.11
C TYR A 456 -4.51 0.61 16.03
N GLU A 457 -3.35 0.02 15.74
CA GLU A 457 -3.19 -1.44 15.65
C GLU A 457 -3.41 -2.11 17.00
N ALA A 458 -2.74 -1.63 18.06
CA ALA A 458 -2.84 -2.21 19.39
C ALA A 458 -4.29 -2.21 19.94
N LEU A 459 -5.08 -1.17 19.67
CA LEU A 459 -6.49 -1.15 20.03
C LEU A 459 -7.31 -2.11 19.16
N GLY A 460 -7.00 -2.28 17.88
CA GLY A 460 -7.65 -3.26 17.01
C GLY A 460 -7.49 -4.69 17.52
N GLU A 461 -6.27 -5.05 17.92
CA GLU A 461 -5.93 -6.38 18.39
C GLU A 461 -6.67 -6.80 19.70
N VAL A 462 -7.02 -5.85 20.56
CA VAL A 462 -7.70 -6.13 21.84
C VAL A 462 -9.23 -6.16 21.75
N GLN A 463 -9.83 -5.94 20.58
CA GLN A 463 -11.29 -5.93 20.43
C GLN A 463 -11.89 -7.33 20.57
N GLU A 464 -13.18 -7.40 20.95
CA GLU A 464 -13.94 -8.65 21.05
C GLU A 464 -14.68 -8.90 19.73
N TYR A 465 -14.06 -9.66 18.83
CA TYR A 465 -14.66 -10.08 17.55
C TYR A 465 -15.60 -11.28 17.72
N LEU A 466 -16.48 -11.51 16.73
CA LEU A 466 -17.36 -12.67 16.72
C LEU A 466 -16.54 -13.97 16.65
N PRO A 467 -16.95 -15.03 17.37
CA PRO A 467 -16.16 -16.25 17.47
C PRO A 467 -16.14 -17.03 16.15
N LEU A 468 -14.97 -17.58 15.83
CA LEU A 468 -14.73 -18.49 14.71
C LEU A 468 -14.41 -19.90 15.20
N PRO A 469 -14.64 -20.94 14.39
CA PRO A 469 -14.07 -22.27 14.62
C PRO A 469 -12.55 -22.16 14.75
N ARG A 470 -11.94 -22.91 15.66
CA ARG A 470 -10.51 -22.86 15.91
C ARG A 470 -9.92 -24.26 16.04
N LEU A 471 -8.72 -24.44 15.53
CA LEU A 471 -7.89 -25.60 15.82
C LEU A 471 -7.40 -25.54 17.29
N PRO A 472 -7.09 -26.68 17.93
CA PRO A 472 -6.69 -26.69 19.33
C PRO A 472 -5.55 -25.71 19.65
N ARG A 473 -4.50 -25.62 18.81
CA ARG A 473 -3.37 -24.71 19.00
C ARG A 473 -3.73 -23.24 18.88
N GLN A 474 -4.67 -22.92 17.99
CA GLN A 474 -5.22 -21.56 17.88
C GLN A 474 -6.04 -21.19 19.13
N ALA A 475 -6.80 -22.14 19.67
CA ALA A 475 -7.54 -21.93 20.91
C ALA A 475 -6.62 -21.69 22.11
N GLU A 476 -5.48 -22.41 22.18
CA GLU A 476 -4.45 -22.21 23.21
C GLU A 476 -3.78 -20.84 23.07
N ALA A 477 -3.42 -20.43 21.85
CA ALA A 477 -2.83 -19.12 21.58
C ALA A 477 -3.80 -17.99 21.97
N LEU A 478 -5.08 -18.12 21.59
CA LEU A 478 -6.10 -17.16 21.99
C LEU A 478 -6.27 -17.09 23.52
N ALA A 479 -6.27 -18.24 24.20
CA ALA A 479 -6.39 -18.25 25.66
C ALA A 479 -5.22 -17.52 26.35
N ARG A 480 -3.99 -17.64 25.82
CA ARG A 480 -2.84 -16.85 26.29
C ARG A 480 -3.02 -15.37 26.04
N TRP A 481 -3.49 -15.01 24.84
CA TRP A 481 -3.79 -13.60 24.50
C TRP A 481 -4.86 -13.01 25.40
N GLU A 482 -5.99 -13.68 25.61
CA GLU A 482 -7.06 -13.22 26.49
C GLU A 482 -6.57 -13.07 27.94
N LYS A 483 -5.71 -13.97 28.40
CA LYS A 483 -5.07 -13.83 29.71
C LYS A 483 -4.19 -12.59 29.80
N LEU A 484 -3.46 -12.25 28.73
CA LEU A 484 -2.65 -11.03 28.64
C LEU A 484 -3.53 -9.79 28.72
N VAL A 485 -4.57 -9.71 27.89
CA VAL A 485 -5.49 -8.57 27.80
C VAL A 485 -6.26 -8.38 29.11
N ALA A 486 -6.57 -9.46 29.84
CA ALA A 486 -7.25 -9.42 31.14
C ALA A 486 -6.34 -9.04 32.32
N ARG A 487 -5.03 -8.86 32.12
CA ARG A 487 -4.14 -8.37 33.19
C ARG A 487 -4.58 -6.99 33.66
N ALA A 488 -4.51 -6.73 34.95
CA ALA A 488 -5.01 -5.49 35.54
C ALA A 488 -4.30 -4.24 34.99
N ASP A 489 -2.99 -4.33 34.75
CA ASP A 489 -2.19 -3.24 34.18
C ASP A 489 -2.51 -2.98 32.71
N VAL A 490 -2.69 -4.04 31.91
CA VAL A 490 -3.10 -3.95 30.51
C VAL A 490 -4.52 -3.41 30.39
N ALA A 491 -5.48 -3.99 31.10
CA ALA A 491 -6.88 -3.54 31.11
C ALA A 491 -7.02 -2.06 31.52
N ALA A 492 -6.28 -1.64 32.57
CA ALA A 492 -6.26 -0.23 32.98
C ALA A 492 -5.70 0.68 31.88
N THR A 493 -4.68 0.23 31.14
CA THR A 493 -4.15 1.01 30.01
C THR A 493 -5.13 1.08 28.85
N ILE A 494 -5.81 -0.03 28.53
CA ILE A 494 -6.87 -0.01 27.51
C ILE A 494 -7.94 1.01 27.90
N ASP A 495 -8.38 1.01 29.16
CA ASP A 495 -9.37 1.97 29.66
C ASP A 495 -8.85 3.42 29.70
N GLU A 496 -7.55 3.64 29.88
CA GLU A 496 -6.91 4.95 29.83
C GLU A 496 -6.99 5.56 28.41
N VAL A 497 -6.60 4.80 27.38
CA VAL A 497 -6.44 5.33 26.01
C VAL A 497 -7.65 5.04 25.11
N GLY A 498 -8.46 4.05 25.46
CA GLY A 498 -9.52 3.57 24.60
C GLY A 498 -10.59 2.77 25.34
N ARG A 499 -11.08 1.76 24.69
CA ARG A 499 -12.04 0.77 25.22
C ARG A 499 -12.01 -0.52 24.43
N ARG A 500 -12.46 -1.59 25.06
CA ARG A 500 -12.72 -2.87 24.41
C ARG A 500 -14.19 -2.92 23.97
N GLU A 501 -14.42 -2.96 22.66
CA GLU A 501 -15.75 -3.02 22.04
C GLU A 501 -16.11 -4.48 21.70
N LYS A 502 -17.39 -4.80 21.72
CA LYS A 502 -17.92 -6.03 21.10
C LYS A 502 -18.21 -5.74 19.64
N ALA A 503 -17.28 -6.12 18.78
CA ALA A 503 -17.40 -5.90 17.35
C ALA A 503 -18.44 -6.83 16.73
N PRO A 504 -19.42 -6.34 15.97
CA PRO A 504 -20.40 -7.18 15.28
C PRO A 504 -19.85 -7.70 13.94
N MET A 505 -18.58 -8.07 13.93
CA MET A 505 -17.84 -8.57 12.76
C MET A 505 -16.86 -9.65 13.17
N TYR A 506 -16.38 -10.38 12.18
CA TYR A 506 -15.39 -11.43 12.37
C TYR A 506 -13.98 -10.87 12.05
N ASP A 507 -13.00 -11.35 12.79
CA ASP A 507 -11.58 -11.16 12.48
C ASP A 507 -11.05 -12.51 11.97
N VAL A 508 -11.02 -12.65 10.66
CA VAL A 508 -10.53 -13.87 10.00
C VAL A 508 -9.08 -13.59 9.60
N PRO A 509 -8.10 -14.23 10.24
CA PRO A 509 -6.69 -14.06 9.86
C PRO A 509 -6.47 -14.41 8.38
N ASP A 510 -5.63 -13.65 7.72
CA ASP A 510 -5.22 -13.90 6.33
C ASP A 510 -4.42 -15.21 6.17
#